data_53a6a4cfe46e5c9012d435233a6d9e32
#
_entry.id   53a6a4cfe46e5c9012d435233a6d9e32
#
_cell.length_a   1.000
_cell.length_b   1.000
_cell.length_c   1.000
_cell.angle_alpha   90.00
_cell.angle_beta   90.00
_cell.angle_gamma   90.00
#
_symmetry.space_group_name_H-M   'P 1'
#
loop_
_entity.id
_entity.type
_entity.pdbx_description
1 polymer ?
#
loop_
_entity_poly.entity_id
_entity_poly.type
_entity_poly.pdbx_seq_one_letter_code
_entity_poly.pdbx_strand_id
1 'polypeptide(L)'
;MLSRRHLLSLTAASLAAATLPVRRVKVETIFRTPGPQPNGLQATADGLWILDQGNNHAYLVDYADGKVLRDLKTDSVAGSGITYDGEALWLASTYSSEILRTDAHTGQTLERHPCPGALSWIPPEPRRSPLAKPAPPPNPNAKPPEPKKTGAHGLEWKDGRLWIAVPPSRTLYRMNPRTWQIEAQFPTPGNRPHGLGWQGDSLWITDNNDNAFYRLHPTTGQPQERIQLAPTDPLPHGMTIWQGYMWYCDDVGVVCRFGL
;
A
#
# COMPACT_ATOMS: atom_id res chain seq x y z
N MET A 1 17.15 25.83 64.62
CA MET A 1 17.53 24.88 63.58
C MET A 1 16.51 24.99 62.45
N LEU A 2 16.84 25.67 61.35
CA LEU A 2 15.96 25.93 60.25
C LEU A 2 16.31 24.97 59.10
N SER A 3 15.37 24.05 58.76
CA SER A 3 15.47 23.10 57.65
C SER A 3 15.25 23.82 56.32
N ARG A 4 16.27 23.85 55.46
CA ARG A 4 16.13 24.30 54.07
C ARG A 4 15.54 23.22 53.22
N ARG A 5 14.30 23.35 52.82
CA ARG A 5 13.69 22.54 51.76
C ARG A 5 14.20 23.05 50.40
N HIS A 6 14.93 22.21 49.67
CA HIS A 6 15.31 22.45 48.29
C HIS A 6 14.07 22.13 47.41
N LEU A 7 13.46 23.13 46.81
CA LEU A 7 12.54 22.96 45.72
C LEU A 7 13.36 22.62 44.45
N LEU A 8 13.28 21.38 43.99
CA LEU A 8 13.73 21.01 42.67
C LEU A 8 12.67 21.48 41.65
N SER A 9 13.01 22.51 40.90
CA SER A 9 12.21 23.01 39.79
C SER A 9 12.40 22.05 38.61
N LEU A 10 11.45 21.19 38.31
CA LEU A 10 11.41 20.41 37.09
C LEU A 10 10.97 21.36 35.95
N THR A 11 11.91 21.81 35.16
CA THR A 11 11.63 22.44 33.86
C THR A 11 11.17 21.35 32.90
N ALA A 12 9.88 21.27 32.65
CA ALA A 12 9.33 20.48 31.56
C ALA A 12 9.79 21.08 30.23
N ALA A 13 10.80 20.47 29.62
CA ALA A 13 11.15 20.80 28.24
C ALA A 13 10.00 20.33 27.34
N SER A 14 9.23 21.28 26.83
CA SER A 14 8.23 21.02 25.78
C SER A 14 8.98 20.62 24.53
N LEU A 15 9.03 19.31 24.21
CA LEU A 15 9.43 18.86 22.89
C LEU A 15 8.33 19.34 21.92
N ALA A 16 8.62 20.42 21.18
CA ALA A 16 7.84 20.75 20.01
C ALA A 16 7.90 19.57 19.06
N ALA A 17 6.75 18.95 18.77
CA ALA A 17 6.68 17.90 17.76
C ALA A 17 7.16 18.52 16.44
N ALA A 18 8.31 18.07 15.94
CA ALA A 18 8.83 18.52 14.66
C ALA A 18 7.77 18.20 13.59
N THR A 19 7.37 19.23 12.85
CA THR A 19 6.43 19.05 11.74
C THR A 19 7.09 18.15 10.69
N LEU A 20 6.36 17.11 10.26
CA LEU A 20 6.83 16.19 9.24
C LEU A 20 7.17 16.96 7.95
N PRO A 21 8.39 16.83 7.37
CA PRO A 21 8.73 17.46 6.09
C PRO A 21 7.75 17.03 5.00
N VAL A 22 7.22 17.99 4.26
CA VAL A 22 6.27 17.77 3.16
C VAL A 22 6.87 18.22 1.85
N ARG A 23 6.95 17.31 0.88
CA ARG A 23 7.42 17.58 -0.48
C ARG A 23 6.27 17.43 -1.47
N ARG A 24 6.27 18.25 -2.53
CA ARG A 24 5.39 18.11 -3.69
C ARG A 24 6.20 17.59 -4.88
N VAL A 25 5.55 16.88 -5.77
CA VAL A 25 6.16 16.26 -6.95
C VAL A 25 5.37 16.59 -8.21
N LYS A 26 5.99 16.45 -9.36
CA LYS A 26 5.31 16.48 -10.66
C LYS A 26 5.06 15.05 -11.10
N VAL A 27 3.78 14.70 -11.22
CA VAL A 27 3.34 13.38 -11.64
C VAL A 27 3.29 13.29 -13.16
N GLU A 28 3.73 12.14 -13.67
CA GLU A 28 3.59 11.75 -15.07
C GLU A 28 2.67 10.54 -15.17
N THR A 29 1.61 10.63 -15.97
CA THR A 29 0.81 9.46 -16.39
C THR A 29 1.53 8.77 -17.54
N ILE A 30 1.83 7.47 -17.39
CA ILE A 30 2.66 6.74 -18.35
C ILE A 30 1.78 5.94 -19.32
N PHE A 31 0.90 5.09 -18.81
CA PHE A 31 0.01 4.28 -19.65
C PHE A 31 -1.29 3.90 -18.93
N ARG A 32 -2.23 3.36 -19.69
CA ARG A 32 -3.43 2.71 -19.13
C ARG A 32 -3.17 1.23 -18.88
N THR A 33 -3.71 0.72 -17.78
CA THR A 33 -3.57 -0.68 -17.39
C THR A 33 -4.40 -1.62 -18.27
N PRO A 34 -3.99 -2.89 -18.44
CA PRO A 34 -4.78 -3.89 -19.15
C PRO A 34 -6.13 -4.19 -18.47
N GLY A 35 -6.12 -4.23 -17.14
CA GLY A 35 -7.32 -4.48 -16.34
C GLY A 35 -8.03 -3.18 -15.93
N PRO A 36 -9.31 -3.27 -15.52
CA PRO A 36 -10.14 -2.10 -15.24
C PRO A 36 -9.86 -1.42 -13.89
N GLN A 37 -9.25 -2.14 -12.94
CA GLN A 37 -9.10 -1.67 -11.56
C GLN A 37 -7.76 -2.12 -10.95
N PRO A 38 -6.62 -1.55 -11.41
CA PRO A 38 -5.30 -1.87 -10.84
C PRO A 38 -5.24 -1.44 -9.38
N ASN A 39 -4.71 -2.28 -8.51
CA ASN A 39 -4.64 -1.97 -7.09
C ASN A 39 -3.28 -2.28 -6.45
N GLY A 40 -2.47 -3.16 -7.05
CA GLY A 40 -1.12 -3.48 -6.61
C GLY A 40 -0.11 -3.33 -7.72
N LEU A 41 1.10 -2.88 -7.39
CA LEU A 41 2.25 -2.80 -8.30
C LEU A 41 3.48 -3.45 -7.67
N GLN A 42 4.27 -4.14 -8.52
CA GLN A 42 5.60 -4.63 -8.18
C GLN A 42 6.53 -4.51 -9.37
N ALA A 43 7.60 -3.77 -9.21
CA ALA A 43 8.65 -3.64 -10.21
C ALA A 43 9.62 -4.83 -10.16
N THR A 44 10.00 -5.32 -11.34
CA THR A 44 11.05 -6.33 -11.53
C THR A 44 11.93 -5.98 -12.72
N ALA A 45 13.03 -6.68 -12.93
CA ALA A 45 13.87 -6.47 -14.11
C ALA A 45 13.13 -6.82 -15.41
N ASP A 46 12.16 -7.72 -15.36
CA ASP A 46 11.42 -8.21 -16.53
C ASP A 46 10.23 -7.32 -16.90
N GLY A 47 9.83 -6.39 -16.03
CA GLY A 47 8.68 -5.50 -16.22
C GLY A 47 7.97 -5.14 -14.94
N LEU A 48 6.83 -4.47 -15.08
CA LEU A 48 5.97 -4.06 -13.99
C LEU A 48 4.82 -5.04 -13.82
N TRP A 49 4.75 -5.69 -12.66
CA TRP A 49 3.58 -6.47 -12.27
C TRP A 49 2.47 -5.55 -11.79
N ILE A 50 1.25 -5.82 -12.25
CA ILE A 50 0.02 -5.12 -11.87
C ILE A 50 -0.99 -6.17 -11.42
N LEU A 51 -1.45 -6.10 -10.16
CA LEU A 51 -2.58 -6.89 -9.70
C LEU A 51 -3.86 -6.08 -9.86
N ASP A 52 -4.80 -6.61 -10.63
CA ASP A 52 -6.07 -5.97 -10.90
C ASP A 52 -7.17 -6.53 -9.99
N GLN A 53 -7.80 -5.65 -9.23
CA GLN A 53 -8.87 -5.99 -8.28
C GLN A 53 -10.19 -6.32 -8.98
N GLY A 54 -10.42 -5.73 -10.14
CA GLY A 54 -11.69 -5.87 -10.86
C GLY A 54 -11.87 -7.23 -11.51
N ASN A 55 -10.77 -7.85 -11.97
CA ASN A 55 -10.81 -9.15 -12.65
C ASN A 55 -9.93 -10.23 -12.02
N ASN A 56 -9.13 -9.88 -10.99
CA ASN A 56 -8.22 -10.78 -10.27
C ASN A 56 -7.12 -11.38 -11.16
N HIS A 57 -6.64 -10.62 -12.14
CA HIS A 57 -5.49 -10.96 -12.96
C HIS A 57 -4.23 -10.27 -12.46
N ALA A 58 -3.09 -10.95 -12.56
CA ALA A 58 -1.76 -10.38 -12.40
C ALA A 58 -1.13 -10.23 -13.79
N TYR A 59 -0.91 -8.98 -14.20
CA TYR A 59 -0.30 -8.65 -15.48
C TYR A 59 1.16 -8.28 -15.29
N LEU A 60 2.08 -8.88 -16.06
CA LEU A 60 3.41 -8.33 -16.26
C LEU A 60 3.36 -7.46 -17.52
N VAL A 61 3.77 -6.21 -17.39
CA VAL A 61 3.72 -5.26 -18.51
C VAL A 61 5.07 -4.56 -18.73
N ASP A 62 5.30 -4.10 -19.95
CA ASP A 62 6.43 -3.24 -20.29
C ASP A 62 6.30 -1.87 -19.61
N TYR A 63 7.42 -1.32 -19.12
CA TYR A 63 7.45 -0.04 -18.43
C TYR A 63 7.14 1.17 -19.33
N ALA A 64 7.41 1.05 -20.62
CA ALA A 64 7.30 2.19 -21.54
C ALA A 64 5.85 2.48 -21.95
N ASP A 65 5.07 1.43 -22.23
CA ASP A 65 3.76 1.57 -22.88
C ASP A 65 2.66 0.70 -22.24
N GLY A 66 2.99 -0.12 -21.23
CA GLY A 66 2.03 -1.03 -20.59
C GLY A 66 1.64 -2.24 -21.44
N LYS A 67 2.41 -2.56 -22.49
CA LYS A 67 2.20 -3.77 -23.30
C LYS A 67 2.27 -5.01 -22.42
N VAL A 68 1.26 -5.87 -22.52
CA VAL A 68 1.18 -7.10 -21.73
C VAL A 68 2.24 -8.09 -22.22
N LEU A 69 3.13 -8.47 -21.31
CA LEU A 69 4.16 -9.49 -21.49
C LEU A 69 3.69 -10.84 -20.93
N ARG A 70 2.86 -10.82 -19.87
CA ARG A 70 2.24 -11.98 -19.27
C ARG A 70 0.90 -11.61 -18.65
N ASP A 71 -0.06 -12.51 -18.75
CA ASP A 71 -1.40 -12.38 -18.17
C ASP A 71 -1.73 -13.66 -17.39
N LEU A 72 -1.90 -13.54 -16.08
CA LEU A 72 -2.14 -14.67 -15.18
C LEU A 72 -3.47 -14.45 -14.46
N LYS A 73 -4.41 -15.36 -14.66
CA LYS A 73 -5.57 -15.44 -13.78
C LYS A 73 -5.14 -15.99 -12.42
N THR A 74 -5.57 -15.34 -11.35
CA THR A 74 -5.22 -15.73 -9.99
C THR A 74 -6.46 -16.14 -9.19
N ASP A 75 -6.24 -16.84 -8.07
CA ASP A 75 -7.31 -17.21 -7.12
C ASP A 75 -7.63 -16.08 -6.11
N SER A 76 -7.08 -14.87 -6.29
CA SER A 76 -7.38 -13.76 -5.38
C SER A 76 -8.86 -13.38 -5.46
N VAL A 77 -9.40 -12.91 -4.34
CA VAL A 77 -10.74 -12.33 -4.24
C VAL A 77 -10.58 -10.86 -3.94
N ALA A 78 -10.81 -10.01 -4.94
CA ALA A 78 -10.48 -8.59 -4.92
C ALA A 78 -8.98 -8.38 -4.60
N GLY A 79 -8.11 -8.86 -5.48
CA GLY A 79 -6.66 -8.77 -5.35
C GLY A 79 -6.18 -7.34 -5.24
N SER A 80 -5.35 -7.02 -4.25
CA SER A 80 -4.93 -5.65 -3.97
C SER A 80 -3.41 -5.50 -3.99
N GLY A 81 -2.68 -5.96 -2.98
CA GLY A 81 -1.23 -5.89 -2.95
C GLY A 81 -0.56 -7.03 -3.73
N ILE A 82 0.57 -6.75 -4.35
CA ILE A 82 1.41 -7.74 -5.03
C ILE A 82 2.87 -7.45 -4.71
N THR A 83 3.67 -8.51 -4.53
CA THR A 83 5.13 -8.44 -4.49
C THR A 83 5.75 -9.71 -5.05
N TYR A 84 7.07 -9.70 -5.32
CA TYR A 84 7.81 -10.82 -5.90
C TYR A 84 9.02 -11.16 -5.05
N ASP A 85 9.16 -12.43 -4.64
CA ASP A 85 10.23 -12.88 -3.75
C ASP A 85 11.50 -13.38 -4.50
N GLY A 86 11.50 -13.29 -5.83
CA GLY A 86 12.54 -13.82 -6.72
C GLY A 86 12.15 -15.16 -7.38
N GLU A 87 11.11 -15.82 -6.87
CA GLU A 87 10.61 -17.12 -7.39
C GLU A 87 9.10 -17.05 -7.67
N ALA A 88 8.33 -16.50 -6.75
CA ALA A 88 6.88 -16.48 -6.79
C ALA A 88 6.31 -15.08 -6.47
N LEU A 89 5.08 -14.86 -6.88
CA LEU A 89 4.29 -13.69 -6.52
C LEU A 89 3.62 -13.93 -5.17
N TRP A 90 3.60 -12.90 -4.33
CA TRP A 90 2.76 -12.84 -3.16
C TRP A 90 1.61 -11.86 -3.42
N LEU A 91 0.38 -12.32 -3.22
CA LEU A 91 -0.83 -11.55 -3.53
C LEU A 91 -1.67 -11.35 -2.27
N ALA A 92 -2.13 -10.13 -2.03
CA ALA A 92 -3.15 -9.85 -1.03
C ALA A 92 -4.54 -10.13 -1.61
N SER A 93 -5.19 -11.18 -1.14
CA SER A 93 -6.58 -11.50 -1.44
C SER A 93 -7.47 -10.84 -0.40
N THR A 94 -7.86 -9.60 -0.68
CA THR A 94 -8.43 -8.67 0.31
C THR A 94 -9.72 -9.18 0.95
N TYR A 95 -10.67 -9.68 0.14
CA TYR A 95 -11.97 -10.10 0.67
C TYR A 95 -12.02 -11.56 1.12
N SER A 96 -11.05 -12.40 0.73
CA SER A 96 -10.88 -13.70 1.41
C SER A 96 -10.06 -13.58 2.70
N SER A 97 -9.43 -12.40 2.92
CA SER A 97 -8.53 -12.15 4.07
C SER A 97 -7.35 -13.12 4.11
N GLU A 98 -6.78 -13.41 2.95
CA GLU A 98 -5.63 -14.30 2.77
C GLU A 98 -4.47 -13.58 2.10
N ILE A 99 -3.28 -14.11 2.29
CA ILE A 99 -2.10 -13.84 1.49
C ILE A 99 -1.78 -15.12 0.71
N LEU A 100 -1.69 -14.99 -0.61
CA LEU A 100 -1.44 -16.11 -1.51
C LEU A 100 -0.01 -16.07 -2.01
N ARG A 101 0.72 -17.18 -1.94
CA ARG A 101 1.95 -17.38 -2.72
C ARG A 101 1.57 -18.05 -4.01
N THR A 102 1.91 -17.45 -5.13
CA THR A 102 1.38 -17.78 -6.46
C THR A 102 2.52 -17.97 -7.44
N ASP A 103 2.49 -19.02 -8.23
CA ASP A 103 3.47 -19.27 -9.29
C ASP A 103 3.47 -18.13 -10.32
N ALA A 104 4.63 -17.53 -10.55
CA ALA A 104 4.78 -16.34 -11.40
C ALA A 104 4.69 -16.63 -12.92
N HIS A 105 4.55 -17.91 -13.30
CA HIS A 105 4.41 -18.34 -14.70
C HIS A 105 3.00 -18.81 -15.04
N THR A 106 2.33 -19.46 -14.07
CA THR A 106 1.04 -20.11 -14.30
C THR A 106 -0.14 -19.44 -13.62
N GLY A 107 0.10 -18.63 -12.59
CA GLY A 107 -0.94 -18.03 -11.76
C GLY A 107 -1.53 -19.00 -10.72
N GLN A 108 -1.05 -20.24 -10.63
CA GLN A 108 -1.52 -21.21 -9.65
C GLN A 108 -1.11 -20.83 -8.24
N THR A 109 -2.02 -20.93 -7.30
CA THR A 109 -1.72 -20.74 -5.87
C THR A 109 -0.90 -21.92 -5.36
N LEU A 110 0.29 -21.61 -4.83
CA LEU A 110 1.21 -22.56 -4.20
C LEU A 110 0.94 -22.71 -2.70
N GLU A 111 0.65 -21.55 -2.02
CA GLU A 111 0.41 -21.52 -0.59
C GLU A 111 -0.68 -20.47 -0.27
N ARG A 112 -1.41 -20.72 0.85
CA ARG A 112 -2.42 -19.82 1.38
C ARG A 112 -2.14 -19.56 2.86
N HIS A 113 -2.14 -18.32 3.25
CA HIS A 113 -1.90 -17.91 4.62
C HIS A 113 -2.97 -16.93 5.09
N PRO A 114 -3.38 -16.96 6.37
CA PRO A 114 -4.31 -15.97 6.91
C PRO A 114 -3.64 -14.59 6.94
N CYS A 115 -4.37 -13.56 6.52
CA CYS A 115 -3.87 -12.19 6.59
C CYS A 115 -3.82 -11.72 8.05
N PRO A 116 -2.65 -11.27 8.58
CA PRO A 116 -2.58 -10.68 9.90
C PRO A 116 -3.46 -9.42 9.97
N GLY A 117 -4.10 -9.16 11.10
CA GLY A 117 -4.89 -7.94 11.31
C GLY A 117 -6.14 -7.78 10.45
N ALA A 118 -6.57 -8.82 9.74
CA ALA A 118 -7.82 -8.82 9.00
C ALA A 118 -9.01 -8.71 9.96
N LEU A 119 -9.89 -7.74 9.74
CA LEU A 119 -11.03 -7.45 10.60
C LEU A 119 -12.30 -7.19 9.78
N SER A 120 -13.46 -7.36 10.42
CA SER A 120 -14.72 -6.79 9.92
C SER A 120 -14.68 -5.28 10.12
N TRP A 121 -14.81 -4.55 9.02
CA TRP A 121 -14.56 -3.13 8.99
C TRP A 121 -15.52 -2.42 8.04
N ILE A 122 -15.92 -1.21 8.39
CA ILE A 122 -16.54 -0.26 7.48
C ILE A 122 -15.40 0.69 7.07
N PRO A 123 -14.96 0.68 5.82
CA PRO A 123 -13.90 1.59 5.39
C PRO A 123 -14.37 3.05 5.56
N PRO A 124 -13.47 3.96 5.94
CA PRO A 124 -13.78 5.38 5.87
C PRO A 124 -14.16 5.73 4.43
N GLU A 125 -14.97 6.75 4.26
CA GLU A 125 -15.36 7.20 2.93
C GLU A 125 -14.09 7.37 2.06
N PRO A 126 -14.01 6.64 0.92
CA PRO A 126 -12.82 6.69 0.10
C PRO A 126 -12.75 8.03 -0.62
N ARG A 127 -11.55 8.61 -0.66
CA ARG A 127 -11.28 9.70 -1.58
C ARG A 127 -11.52 9.19 -3.00
N ARG A 128 -12.18 9.99 -3.81
CA ARG A 128 -12.40 9.65 -5.22
C ARG A 128 -11.26 10.18 -6.09
N SER A 129 -10.85 9.37 -7.04
CA SER A 129 -9.94 9.81 -8.08
C SER A 129 -10.52 10.99 -8.86
N PRO A 130 -9.72 12.03 -9.19
CA PRO A 130 -10.14 13.08 -10.09
C PRO A 130 -10.42 12.57 -11.51
N LEU A 131 -9.92 11.40 -11.86
CA LEU A 131 -10.15 10.74 -13.15
C LEU A 131 -11.40 9.85 -13.16
N ALA A 132 -12.01 9.60 -11.99
CA ALA A 132 -13.20 8.77 -11.89
C ALA A 132 -14.42 9.46 -12.54
N LYS A 133 -15.29 8.65 -13.12
CA LYS A 133 -16.61 9.15 -13.60
C LYS A 133 -17.34 9.83 -12.44
N PRO A 134 -18.18 10.84 -12.70
CA PRO A 134 -19.01 11.47 -11.66
C PRO A 134 -19.76 10.44 -10.83
N ALA A 135 -19.86 10.68 -9.52
CA ALA A 135 -20.65 9.80 -8.67
C ALA A 135 -22.12 9.84 -9.12
N PRO A 136 -22.82 8.71 -9.09
CA PRO A 136 -24.28 8.75 -9.25
C PRO A 136 -24.87 9.57 -8.08
N PRO A 137 -26.06 10.17 -8.28
CA PRO A 137 -26.71 10.89 -7.21
C PRO A 137 -26.94 9.96 -6.00
N PRO A 138 -26.88 10.49 -4.77
CA PRO A 138 -27.13 9.70 -3.57
C PRO A 138 -28.49 8.99 -3.66
N ASN A 139 -28.52 7.70 -3.40
CA ASN A 139 -29.77 6.98 -3.27
C ASN A 139 -30.36 7.24 -1.87
N PRO A 140 -31.51 7.95 -1.73
CA PRO A 140 -32.09 8.27 -0.43
C PRO A 140 -32.53 7.03 0.35
N ASN A 141 -32.69 5.88 -0.32
CA ASN A 141 -33.07 4.60 0.28
C ASN A 141 -31.87 3.66 0.47
N ALA A 142 -30.64 4.13 0.30
CA ALA A 142 -29.47 3.30 0.51
C ALA A 142 -29.40 2.87 1.99
N LYS A 143 -29.25 1.57 2.20
CA LYS A 143 -28.94 1.06 3.54
C LYS A 143 -27.54 1.50 3.96
N PRO A 144 -27.30 1.77 5.25
CA PRO A 144 -25.96 2.00 5.75
C PRO A 144 -25.03 0.85 5.36
N PRO A 145 -23.73 1.13 5.07
CA PRO A 145 -22.79 0.08 4.77
C PRO A 145 -22.63 -0.87 5.95
N GLU A 146 -22.63 -2.17 5.66
CA GLU A 146 -22.37 -3.19 6.68
C GLU A 146 -20.87 -3.50 6.75
N PRO A 147 -20.34 -3.83 7.96
CA PRO A 147 -18.95 -4.25 8.09
C PRO A 147 -18.68 -5.50 7.26
N LYS A 148 -17.61 -5.47 6.47
CA LYS A 148 -17.13 -6.63 5.72
C LYS A 148 -15.75 -7.03 6.23
N LYS A 149 -15.51 -8.33 6.35
CA LYS A 149 -14.16 -8.80 6.66
C LYS A 149 -13.25 -8.49 5.47
N THR A 150 -12.15 -7.83 5.74
CA THR A 150 -11.16 -7.44 4.73
C THR A 150 -9.76 -7.51 5.32
N GLY A 151 -8.77 -7.71 4.46
CA GLY A 151 -7.38 -7.91 4.84
C GLY A 151 -6.43 -6.86 4.26
N ALA A 152 -5.28 -7.34 3.80
CA ALA A 152 -4.20 -6.53 3.29
C ALA A 152 -4.54 -5.82 1.98
N HIS A 153 -3.92 -4.63 1.79
CA HIS A 153 -3.98 -3.88 0.54
C HIS A 153 -2.59 -3.63 -0.06
N GLY A 154 -1.52 -3.65 0.71
CA GLY A 154 -0.16 -3.50 0.22
C GLY A 154 0.72 -4.66 0.64
N LEU A 155 1.58 -5.11 -0.26
CA LEU A 155 2.62 -6.09 -0.01
C LEU A 155 3.96 -5.59 -0.53
N GLU A 156 5.05 -5.97 0.16
CA GLU A 156 6.39 -5.73 -0.33
C GLU A 156 7.36 -6.78 0.23
N TRP A 157 8.33 -7.18 -0.57
CA TRP A 157 9.36 -8.14 -0.21
C TRP A 157 10.70 -7.45 0.00
N LYS A 158 11.33 -7.73 1.13
CA LYS A 158 12.67 -7.22 1.41
C LYS A 158 13.44 -8.17 2.30
N ASP A 159 14.64 -8.58 1.86
CA ASP A 159 15.61 -9.35 2.64
C ASP A 159 15.01 -10.61 3.29
N GLY A 160 14.22 -11.37 2.52
CA GLY A 160 13.58 -12.60 2.97
C GLY A 160 12.40 -12.38 3.94
N ARG A 161 11.82 -11.18 3.97
CA ARG A 161 10.68 -10.81 4.80
C ARG A 161 9.55 -10.26 3.96
N LEU A 162 8.33 -10.61 4.33
CA LEU A 162 7.12 -10.07 3.72
C LEU A 162 6.58 -8.93 4.58
N TRP A 163 6.41 -7.77 3.96
CA TRP A 163 5.80 -6.60 4.59
C TRP A 163 4.36 -6.47 4.09
N ILE A 164 3.42 -6.22 5.01
CA ILE A 164 1.98 -6.28 4.76
C ILE A 164 1.31 -5.06 5.35
N ALA A 165 0.71 -4.20 4.51
CA ALA A 165 -0.12 -3.07 4.94
C ALA A 165 -1.59 -3.48 5.03
N VAL A 166 -2.18 -3.30 6.21
CA VAL A 166 -3.55 -3.78 6.52
C VAL A 166 -4.43 -2.63 6.99
N PRO A 167 -5.26 -2.05 6.10
CA PRO A 167 -6.10 -0.90 6.42
C PRO A 167 -7.06 -1.11 7.61
N PRO A 168 -7.77 -2.25 7.74
CA PRO A 168 -8.72 -2.44 8.85
C PRO A 168 -8.07 -2.30 10.22
N SER A 169 -6.85 -2.80 10.39
CA SER A 169 -6.08 -2.66 11.64
C SER A 169 -5.17 -1.43 11.67
N ARG A 170 -5.07 -0.67 10.59
CA ARG A 170 -4.11 0.44 10.39
C ARG A 170 -2.69 0.05 10.78
N THR A 171 -2.27 -1.14 10.37
CA THR A 171 -1.01 -1.73 10.82
C THR A 171 -0.20 -2.20 9.63
N LEU A 172 1.09 -1.92 9.68
CA LEU A 172 2.11 -2.50 8.83
C LEU A 172 2.77 -3.66 9.60
N TYR A 173 2.72 -4.85 9.03
CA TYR A 173 3.31 -6.06 9.59
C TYR A 173 4.59 -6.43 8.85
N ARG A 174 5.62 -6.89 9.56
CA ARG A 174 6.75 -7.61 9.00
C ARG A 174 6.64 -9.08 9.40
N MET A 175 6.55 -9.96 8.41
CA MET A 175 6.32 -11.38 8.59
C MET A 175 7.55 -12.20 8.23
N ASN A 176 7.75 -13.28 8.96
CA ASN A 176 8.59 -14.38 8.49
C ASN A 176 7.75 -15.27 7.55
N PRO A 177 8.06 -15.35 6.26
CA PRO A 177 7.21 -16.06 5.29
C PRO A 177 7.26 -17.60 5.48
N ARG A 178 8.30 -18.14 6.14
CA ARG A 178 8.46 -19.60 6.36
C ARG A 178 7.68 -20.08 7.58
N THR A 179 7.61 -19.29 8.64
CA THR A 179 6.95 -19.66 9.90
C THR A 179 5.60 -18.99 10.08
N TRP A 180 5.29 -18.01 9.25
CA TRP A 180 4.14 -17.13 9.31
C TRP A 180 4.00 -16.34 10.62
N GLN A 181 5.13 -16.10 11.30
CA GLN A 181 5.18 -15.33 12.54
C GLN A 181 5.33 -13.84 12.25
N ILE A 182 4.64 -13.01 13.02
CA ILE A 182 4.82 -11.57 13.05
C ILE A 182 6.14 -11.27 13.78
N GLU A 183 7.11 -10.68 13.08
CA GLU A 183 8.39 -10.26 13.66
C GLU A 183 8.37 -8.81 14.13
N ALA A 184 7.55 -7.96 13.50
CA ALA A 184 7.33 -6.58 13.90
C ALA A 184 5.98 -6.08 13.40
N GLN A 185 5.45 -5.06 14.08
CA GLN A 185 4.23 -4.37 13.67
C GLN A 185 4.33 -2.88 14.04
N PHE A 186 3.81 -2.03 13.15
CA PHE A 186 3.87 -0.58 13.30
C PHE A 186 2.51 0.04 12.94
N PRO A 187 2.06 1.09 13.63
CA PRO A 187 0.90 1.86 13.16
C PRO A 187 1.23 2.53 11.83
N THR A 188 0.28 2.57 10.91
CA THR A 188 0.44 3.30 9.65
C THR A 188 0.05 4.77 9.83
N PRO A 189 0.74 5.71 9.16
CA PRO A 189 0.22 7.06 9.01
C PRO A 189 -1.08 7.01 8.19
N GLY A 190 -1.99 7.94 8.44
CA GLY A 190 -3.27 7.97 7.75
C GLY A 190 -4.23 6.85 8.18
N ASN A 191 -5.26 6.61 7.37
CA ASN A 191 -6.33 5.69 7.72
C ASN A 191 -6.69 4.66 6.63
N ARG A 192 -5.99 4.75 5.47
CA ARG A 192 -6.21 3.84 4.35
C ARG A 192 -4.89 3.50 3.63
N PRO A 193 -3.97 2.80 4.33
CA PRO A 193 -2.69 2.40 3.75
C PRO A 193 -2.88 1.41 2.62
N HIS A 194 -2.09 1.57 1.54
CA HIS A 194 -2.11 0.70 0.37
C HIS A 194 -0.68 0.26 0.01
N GLY A 195 -0.17 0.65 -1.15
CA GLY A 195 1.09 0.19 -1.69
C GLY A 195 2.31 0.43 -0.80
N LEU A 196 3.30 -0.41 -0.94
CA LEU A 196 4.59 -0.37 -0.26
C LEU A 196 5.73 -0.34 -1.28
N GLY A 197 6.89 0.18 -0.90
CA GLY A 197 8.09 0.13 -1.74
C GLY A 197 9.35 0.51 -0.97
N TRP A 198 10.51 -0.02 -1.40
CA TRP A 198 11.80 0.27 -0.80
C TRP A 198 12.65 1.18 -1.66
N GLN A 199 13.18 2.25 -1.04
CA GLN A 199 14.25 3.08 -1.59
C GLN A 199 15.50 2.89 -0.72
N GLY A 200 16.41 2.02 -1.17
CA GLY A 200 17.52 1.58 -0.33
C GLY A 200 17.00 0.97 0.98
N ASP A 201 17.35 1.59 2.11
CA ASP A 201 16.90 1.16 3.44
C ASP A 201 15.68 1.94 3.96
N SER A 202 15.07 2.77 3.14
CA SER A 202 13.87 3.53 3.48
C SER A 202 12.62 2.82 2.97
N LEU A 203 11.64 2.61 3.84
CA LEU A 203 10.34 2.05 3.48
C LEU A 203 9.36 3.18 3.17
N TRP A 204 8.67 3.07 2.04
CA TRP A 204 7.59 3.97 1.68
C TRP A 204 6.25 3.26 1.73
N ILE A 205 5.20 3.99 2.10
CA ILE A 205 3.81 3.53 2.11
C ILE A 205 2.90 4.60 1.53
N THR A 206 1.92 4.19 0.73
CA THR A 206 0.85 5.10 0.30
C THR A 206 -0.27 5.15 1.33
N ASP A 207 -0.89 6.30 1.50
CA ASP A 207 -2.23 6.43 2.05
C ASP A 207 -3.15 7.10 1.02
N ASN A 208 -4.16 6.37 0.62
CA ASN A 208 -5.09 6.78 -0.42
C ASN A 208 -5.94 7.98 0.00
N ASN A 209 -6.47 7.99 1.22
CA ASN A 209 -7.31 9.08 1.71
C ASN A 209 -6.52 10.37 1.94
N ASP A 210 -5.26 10.25 2.32
CA ASP A 210 -4.37 11.40 2.47
C ASP A 210 -3.82 11.90 1.13
N ASN A 211 -4.02 11.15 0.03
CA ASN A 211 -3.45 11.43 -1.28
C ASN A 211 -1.93 11.65 -1.19
N ALA A 212 -1.24 10.75 -0.50
CA ALA A 212 0.14 10.94 -0.10
C ALA A 212 0.94 9.65 0.00
N PHE A 213 2.26 9.82 -0.01
CA PHE A 213 3.24 8.78 0.30
C PHE A 213 4.02 9.20 1.54
N TYR A 214 4.29 8.24 2.42
CA TYR A 214 5.06 8.46 3.63
C TYR A 214 6.31 7.61 3.63
N ARG A 215 7.46 8.22 3.89
CA ARG A 215 8.69 7.51 4.19
C ARG A 215 8.72 7.17 5.67
N LEU A 216 8.90 5.89 5.97
CA LEU A 216 8.93 5.38 7.32
C LEU A 216 10.33 4.93 7.72
N HIS A 217 10.66 5.11 8.99
CA HIS A 217 11.82 4.46 9.57
C HIS A 217 11.52 2.95 9.70
N PRO A 218 12.31 2.04 9.08
CA PRO A 218 11.93 0.64 8.93
C PRO A 218 11.95 -0.17 10.23
N THR A 219 12.59 0.36 11.28
CA THR A 219 12.66 -0.31 12.60
C THR A 219 11.62 0.23 13.58
N THR A 220 11.22 1.50 13.46
CA THR A 220 10.29 2.14 14.41
C THR A 220 8.92 2.45 13.82
N GLY A 221 8.77 2.40 12.49
CA GLY A 221 7.55 2.79 11.79
C GLY A 221 7.27 4.30 11.80
N GLN A 222 8.16 5.11 12.38
CA GLN A 222 7.95 6.57 12.49
C GLN A 222 8.00 7.23 11.12
N PRO A 223 7.02 8.07 10.75
CA PRO A 223 7.07 8.87 9.55
C PRO A 223 8.23 9.87 9.59
N GLN A 224 9.01 9.94 8.50
CA GLN A 224 10.17 10.81 8.35
C GLN A 224 9.95 11.91 7.28
N GLU A 225 9.12 11.63 6.30
CA GLU A 225 8.81 12.51 5.18
C GLU A 225 7.44 12.19 4.62
N ARG A 226 6.78 13.20 4.06
CA ARG A 226 5.53 13.04 3.31
C ARG A 226 5.69 13.65 1.92
N ILE A 227 5.32 12.89 0.89
CA ILE A 227 5.11 13.41 -0.46
C ILE A 227 3.59 13.59 -0.63
N GLN A 228 3.18 14.84 -0.85
CA GLN A 228 1.78 15.20 -1.04
C GLN A 228 1.49 15.39 -2.52
N LEU A 229 0.59 14.59 -3.08
CA LEU A 229 0.08 14.79 -4.44
C LEU A 229 -0.88 15.98 -4.52
N ALA A 230 -0.96 16.60 -5.69
CA ALA A 230 -1.95 17.63 -5.94
C ALA A 230 -3.38 17.03 -5.96
N PRO A 231 -4.42 17.81 -5.66
CA PRO A 231 -5.81 17.31 -5.73
C PRO A 231 -6.23 16.83 -7.11
N THR A 232 -5.53 17.27 -8.16
CA THR A 232 -5.77 16.93 -9.57
C THR A 232 -4.96 15.74 -10.06
N ASP A 233 -3.97 15.28 -9.27
CA ASP A 233 -3.17 14.11 -9.62
C ASP A 233 -3.99 12.82 -9.44
N PRO A 234 -3.72 11.76 -10.24
CA PRO A 234 -4.30 10.44 -10.05
C PRO A 234 -4.09 9.92 -8.62
N LEU A 235 -5.12 9.26 -8.08
CA LEU A 235 -5.15 8.85 -6.69
C LEU A 235 -4.24 7.62 -6.45
N PRO A 236 -3.30 7.64 -5.48
CA PRO A 236 -2.38 6.54 -5.31
C PRO A 236 -3.02 5.35 -4.59
N HIS A 237 -2.94 4.16 -5.21
CA HIS A 237 -3.28 2.86 -4.63
C HIS A 237 -2.02 1.99 -4.48
N GLY A 238 -1.79 1.03 -5.36
CA GLY A 238 -0.56 0.27 -5.37
C GLY A 238 0.64 1.13 -5.74
N MET A 239 1.79 0.83 -5.17
CA MET A 239 3.04 1.50 -5.51
C MET A 239 4.20 0.52 -5.52
N THR A 240 5.27 0.88 -6.19
CA THR A 240 6.58 0.25 -6.15
C THR A 240 7.67 1.28 -6.48
N ILE A 241 8.93 0.98 -6.21
CA ILE A 241 10.06 1.88 -6.51
C ILE A 241 11.02 1.18 -7.45
N TRP A 242 11.35 1.85 -8.56
CA TRP A 242 12.23 1.31 -9.57
C TRP A 242 13.05 2.39 -10.27
N GLN A 243 14.36 2.20 -10.38
CA GLN A 243 15.30 3.08 -11.10
C GLN A 243 15.15 4.57 -10.76
N GLY A 244 15.02 4.91 -9.46
CA GLY A 244 14.91 6.30 -9.00
C GLY A 244 13.52 6.92 -9.15
N TYR A 245 12.54 6.14 -9.57
CA TYR A 245 11.14 6.58 -9.67
C TYR A 245 10.25 5.84 -8.69
N MET A 246 9.30 6.57 -8.12
CA MET A 246 8.13 5.99 -7.49
C MET A 246 7.06 5.78 -8.58
N TRP A 247 6.66 4.54 -8.76
CA TRP A 247 5.57 4.13 -9.64
C TRP A 247 4.34 3.87 -8.79
N TYR A 248 3.18 4.31 -9.24
CA TYR A 248 1.92 4.02 -8.56
C TYR A 248 0.77 3.88 -9.57
N CYS A 249 -0.30 3.20 -9.17
CA CYS A 249 -1.52 3.12 -9.97
C CYS A 249 -2.67 3.86 -9.29
N ASP A 250 -3.60 4.33 -10.11
CA ASP A 250 -4.93 4.77 -9.71
C ASP A 250 -5.94 3.68 -10.10
N ASP A 251 -6.89 3.36 -9.23
CA ASP A 251 -7.91 2.32 -9.42
C ASP A 251 -8.88 2.56 -10.61
N VAL A 252 -8.72 3.66 -11.33
CA VAL A 252 -9.43 3.95 -12.59
C VAL A 252 -8.65 3.56 -13.85
N GLY A 253 -7.59 2.76 -13.71
CA GLY A 253 -6.89 2.13 -14.83
C GLY A 253 -5.74 2.95 -15.40
N VAL A 254 -4.96 3.65 -14.59
CA VAL A 254 -3.75 4.34 -15.03
C VAL A 254 -2.54 4.01 -14.16
N VAL A 255 -1.36 3.99 -14.76
CA VAL A 255 -0.06 3.93 -14.09
C VAL A 255 0.63 5.28 -14.23
N CYS A 256 1.14 5.76 -13.11
CA CYS A 256 1.83 7.02 -12.99
C CYS A 256 3.20 6.83 -12.35
N ARG A 257 4.08 7.83 -12.51
CA ARG A 257 5.36 7.89 -11.80
C ARG A 257 5.79 9.32 -11.50
N PHE A 258 6.77 9.45 -10.61
CA PHE A 258 7.53 10.68 -10.38
C PHE A 258 8.94 10.34 -9.87
N GLY A 259 9.92 11.23 -10.05
CA GLY A 259 11.29 11.08 -9.55
C GLY A 259 11.35 11.22 -8.02
N LEU A 260 12.14 10.36 -7.37
CA LEU A 260 12.44 10.37 -5.92
C LEU A 260 13.64 11.25 -5.56
#